data_883e6c758f487b3e976818a3e1499818
#
_entry.id   883e6c758f487b3e976818a3e1499818
#
_cell.length_a   1.000
_cell.length_b   1.000
_cell.length_c   1.000
_cell.angle_alpha   90.00
_cell.angle_beta   90.00
_cell.angle_gamma   90.00
#
_symmetry.space_group_name_H-M   'P 1'
#
loop_
_entity.id
_entity.type
_entity.pdbx_description
1 polymer ?
#
loop_
_entity_poly.entity_id
_entity_poly.type
_entity_poly.pdbx_seq_one_letter_code
_entity_poly.pdbx_strand_id
1 'polypeptide(L)'
;MVTLKRTNSDDTDFINLVVLLDQDLAIRDGEDHAFYNQFNKTDKIKHTIVYYENGIPVGCGAFREKEPDTTEIKRMYVRPDHRKKGIASAILAALEIWAKEVGYTYTILETGKNQPEAINLYQKLNYSIIPNYPPYEKMDNSVCMKKTL
;
A
#
# COMPACT_ATOMS: atom_id res chain seq x y z
N MET A 1 10.86 -15.38 14.09
CA MET A 1 11.08 -15.66 12.65
C MET A 1 10.14 -14.81 11.82
N VAL A 2 10.64 -14.23 10.78
CA VAL A 2 9.88 -13.36 9.87
C VAL A 2 9.64 -14.09 8.55
N THR A 3 8.42 -14.02 8.02
CA THR A 3 8.06 -14.57 6.72
C THR A 3 7.29 -13.53 5.93
N LEU A 4 7.69 -13.29 4.68
CA LEU A 4 6.93 -12.48 3.72
C LEU A 4 6.36 -13.42 2.67
N LYS A 5 5.05 -13.62 2.71
CA LYS A 5 4.36 -14.55 1.81
C LYS A 5 3.79 -13.81 0.62
N ARG A 6 4.18 -14.22 -0.59
CA ARG A 6 3.53 -13.78 -1.83
C ARG A 6 2.22 -14.54 -1.99
N THR A 7 1.13 -13.82 -2.19
CA THR A 7 -0.20 -14.38 -2.28
C THR A 7 -1.10 -13.49 -3.14
N ASN A 8 -2.41 -13.61 -2.99
CA ASN A 8 -3.38 -12.80 -3.71
C ASN A 8 -4.49 -12.33 -2.75
N SER A 9 -5.42 -11.54 -3.29
CA SER A 9 -6.48 -10.93 -2.49
C SER A 9 -7.51 -11.90 -1.89
N ASP A 10 -7.46 -13.19 -2.25
CA ASP A 10 -8.33 -14.22 -1.65
C ASP A 10 -7.73 -14.77 -0.34
N ASP A 11 -6.50 -14.42 -0.02
CA ASP A 11 -5.84 -14.88 1.21
C ASP A 11 -6.56 -14.34 2.45
N THR A 12 -6.94 -15.24 3.35
CA THR A 12 -7.72 -14.90 4.55
C THR A 12 -6.98 -13.91 5.46
N ASP A 13 -5.68 -14.08 5.65
CA ASP A 13 -4.89 -13.18 6.50
C ASP A 13 -4.79 -11.80 5.89
N PHE A 14 -4.64 -11.72 4.56
CA PHE A 14 -4.68 -10.45 3.85
C PHE A 14 -6.04 -9.75 4.02
N ILE A 15 -7.14 -10.48 3.82
CA ILE A 15 -8.50 -9.95 3.97
C ILE A 15 -8.71 -9.40 5.37
N ASN A 16 -8.29 -10.12 6.40
CA ASN A 16 -8.45 -9.68 7.79
C ASN A 16 -7.64 -8.42 8.10
N LEU A 17 -6.42 -8.31 7.57
CA LEU A 17 -5.61 -7.10 7.73
C LEU A 17 -6.23 -5.90 7.00
N VAL A 18 -6.81 -6.13 5.84
CA VAL A 18 -7.49 -5.08 5.06
C VAL A 18 -8.72 -4.54 5.80
N VAL A 19 -9.45 -5.39 6.53
CA VAL A 19 -10.56 -4.92 7.37
C VAL A 19 -10.06 -3.89 8.40
N LEU A 20 -8.93 -4.16 9.03
CA LEU A 20 -8.32 -3.24 10.00
C LEU A 20 -7.85 -1.94 9.32
N LEU A 21 -7.27 -2.05 8.13
CA LEU A 21 -6.86 -0.89 7.35
C LEU A 21 -8.06 0.00 7.02
N ASP A 22 -9.17 -0.59 6.55
CA ASP A 22 -10.36 0.17 6.19
C ASP A 22 -10.95 0.90 7.39
N GLN A 23 -10.93 0.30 8.57
CA GLN A 23 -11.35 0.96 9.80
C GLN A 23 -10.47 2.17 10.12
N ASP A 24 -9.16 2.04 9.97
CA ASP A 24 -8.21 3.13 10.19
C ASP A 24 -8.41 4.26 9.19
N LEU A 25 -8.58 3.92 7.91
CA LEU A 25 -8.81 4.90 6.84
C LEU A 25 -10.14 5.65 7.03
N ALA A 26 -11.18 5.00 7.51
CA ALA A 26 -12.47 5.65 7.79
C ALA A 26 -12.30 6.80 8.79
N ILE A 27 -11.45 6.61 9.78
CA ILE A 27 -11.15 7.65 10.78
C ILE A 27 -10.28 8.75 10.16
N ARG A 28 -9.23 8.40 9.42
CA ARG A 28 -8.25 9.35 8.87
C ARG A 28 -8.80 10.19 7.72
N ASP A 29 -9.63 9.59 6.86
CA ASP A 29 -10.20 10.27 5.70
C ASP A 29 -11.37 11.19 6.08
N GLY A 30 -12.02 10.96 7.22
CA GLY A 30 -13.11 11.80 7.69
C GLY A 30 -14.23 11.92 6.65
N GLU A 31 -14.55 13.14 6.24
CA GLU A 31 -15.62 13.43 5.28
C GLU A 31 -15.36 12.87 3.89
N ASP A 32 -14.09 12.64 3.53
CA ASP A 32 -13.70 12.11 2.22
C ASP A 32 -13.76 10.59 2.14
N HIS A 33 -14.12 9.91 3.23
CA HIS A 33 -14.08 8.44 3.30
C HIS A 33 -14.91 7.77 2.19
N ALA A 34 -16.12 8.27 1.94
CA ALA A 34 -17.01 7.69 0.92
C ALA A 34 -16.37 7.74 -0.47
N PHE A 35 -15.69 8.83 -0.80
CA PHE A 35 -14.98 8.96 -2.07
C PHE A 35 -13.83 7.95 -2.15
N TYR A 36 -12.93 7.94 -1.16
CA TYR A 36 -11.77 7.05 -1.18
C TYR A 36 -12.15 5.59 -1.10
N ASN A 37 -13.19 5.25 -0.35
CA ASN A 37 -13.60 3.87 -0.14
C ASN A 37 -13.97 3.16 -1.45
N GLN A 38 -14.54 3.86 -2.42
CA GLN A 38 -14.90 3.26 -3.72
C GLN A 38 -13.66 2.81 -4.51
N PHE A 39 -12.49 3.42 -4.26
CA PHE A 39 -11.23 3.08 -4.94
C PHE A 39 -10.33 2.17 -4.12
N ASN A 40 -10.67 1.91 -2.84
CA ASN A 40 -9.86 1.10 -1.93
C ASN A 40 -10.31 -0.36 -1.87
N LYS A 41 -11.21 -0.78 -2.77
CA LYS A 41 -11.64 -2.17 -2.85
C LYS A 41 -10.49 -3.07 -3.29
N THR A 42 -10.43 -4.26 -2.69
CA THR A 42 -9.37 -5.23 -2.94
C THR A 42 -9.76 -6.33 -3.90
N ASP A 43 -10.76 -6.08 -4.75
CA ASP A 43 -11.26 -7.08 -5.68
C ASP A 43 -10.14 -7.57 -6.60
N LYS A 44 -9.83 -8.85 -6.51
CA LYS A 44 -8.96 -9.57 -7.46
C LYS A 44 -7.59 -8.94 -7.70
N ILE A 45 -6.91 -8.54 -6.64
CA ILE A 45 -5.49 -8.17 -6.74
C ILE A 45 -4.67 -9.45 -6.74
N LYS A 46 -3.84 -9.63 -7.78
CA LYS A 46 -3.04 -10.84 -7.98
C LYS A 46 -1.75 -10.86 -7.17
N HIS A 47 -1.24 -9.70 -6.80
CA HIS A 47 0.08 -9.56 -6.19
C HIS A 47 -0.07 -8.88 -4.83
N THR A 48 -0.15 -9.70 -3.81
CA THR A 48 -0.19 -9.24 -2.42
C THR A 48 0.92 -9.90 -1.61
N ILE A 49 1.34 -9.22 -0.55
CA ILE A 49 2.31 -9.76 0.40
C ILE A 49 1.72 -9.65 1.80
N VAL A 50 1.86 -10.72 2.57
CA VAL A 50 1.54 -10.73 3.99
C VAL A 50 2.84 -10.95 4.76
N TYR A 51 3.09 -10.10 5.74
CA TYR A 51 4.24 -10.18 6.63
C TYR A 51 3.82 -10.89 7.91
N TYR A 52 4.53 -11.97 8.22
CA TYR A 52 4.29 -12.77 9.44
C TYR A 52 5.45 -12.60 10.39
N GLU A 53 5.14 -12.45 11.66
CA GLU A 53 6.11 -12.50 12.75
C GLU A 53 5.74 -13.67 13.65
N ASN A 54 6.59 -14.69 13.70
CA ASN A 54 6.35 -15.91 14.45
C ASN A 54 5.00 -16.56 14.12
N GLY A 55 4.64 -16.58 12.84
CA GLY A 55 3.40 -17.16 12.35
C GLY A 55 2.16 -16.27 12.49
N ILE A 56 2.31 -15.07 13.01
CA ILE A 56 1.19 -14.13 13.21
C ILE A 56 1.23 -13.08 12.10
N PRO A 57 0.12 -12.86 11.34
CA PRO A 57 0.09 -11.83 10.31
C PRO A 57 0.01 -10.44 10.96
N VAL A 58 1.01 -9.60 10.69
CA VAL A 58 1.12 -8.27 11.32
C VAL A 58 1.13 -7.12 10.33
N GLY A 59 1.29 -7.39 9.04
CA GLY A 59 1.26 -6.37 8.01
C GLY A 59 1.01 -6.93 6.64
N CYS A 60 0.65 -6.06 5.70
CA CYS A 60 0.38 -6.45 4.32
C CYS A 60 0.61 -5.29 3.36
N GLY A 61 0.63 -5.63 2.08
CA GLY A 61 0.64 -4.67 0.99
C GLY A 61 0.33 -5.38 -0.32
N ALA A 62 0.07 -4.59 -1.35
CA ALA A 62 -0.29 -5.13 -2.65
C ALA A 62 0.17 -4.19 -3.76
N PHE A 63 0.27 -4.71 -4.97
CA PHE A 63 0.35 -3.86 -6.15
C PHE A 63 -0.58 -4.39 -7.24
N ARG A 64 -1.02 -3.48 -8.09
CA ARG A 64 -1.78 -3.81 -9.29
C ARG A 64 -1.22 -3.02 -10.48
N GLU A 65 -1.51 -3.48 -11.69
CA GLU A 65 -1.13 -2.72 -12.87
C GLU A 65 -1.94 -1.44 -12.96
N LYS A 66 -1.28 -0.32 -13.19
CA LYS A 66 -1.90 0.97 -13.48
C LYS A 66 -1.77 1.30 -14.96
N GLU A 67 -0.59 1.07 -15.51
CA GLU A 67 -0.24 1.21 -16.92
C GLU A 67 0.68 0.05 -17.29
N PRO A 68 0.93 -0.23 -18.60
CA PRO A 68 1.74 -1.39 -18.98
C PRO A 68 3.13 -1.45 -18.34
N ASP A 69 3.72 -0.30 -17.99
CA ASP A 69 5.05 -0.23 -17.38
C ASP A 69 5.02 0.20 -15.89
N THR A 70 3.83 0.42 -15.33
CA THR A 70 3.66 1.04 -14.01
C THR A 70 2.70 0.26 -13.14
N THR A 71 3.13 -0.07 -11.91
CA THR A 71 2.26 -0.61 -10.88
C THR A 71 1.81 0.48 -9.92
N GLU A 72 0.69 0.23 -9.25
CA GLU A 72 0.23 1.06 -8.15
C GLU A 72 0.27 0.26 -6.86
N ILE A 73 0.96 0.77 -5.85
CA ILE A 73 0.99 0.18 -4.51
C ILE A 73 -0.34 0.45 -3.83
N LYS A 74 -0.93 -0.58 -3.27
CA LYS A 74 -2.24 -0.53 -2.61
C LYS A 74 -2.21 -1.28 -1.29
N ARG A 75 -3.10 -0.92 -0.39
CA ARG A 75 -3.42 -1.71 0.81
C ARG A 75 -2.22 -1.94 1.74
N MET A 76 -1.31 -0.96 1.84
CA MET A 76 -0.21 -1.00 2.79
C MET A 76 -0.74 -0.81 4.21
N TYR A 77 -0.46 -1.77 5.07
CA TYR A 77 -0.91 -1.73 6.46
C TYR A 77 0.04 -2.50 7.38
N VAL A 78 0.26 -1.95 8.56
CA VAL A 78 0.97 -2.63 9.65
C VAL A 78 0.15 -2.42 10.92
N ARG A 79 -0.07 -3.48 11.69
CA ARG A 79 -0.80 -3.38 12.96
C ARG A 79 -0.13 -2.32 13.85
N PRO A 80 -0.92 -1.50 14.57
CA PRO A 80 -0.36 -0.36 15.33
C PRO A 80 0.75 -0.73 16.32
N ASP A 81 0.63 -1.85 17.00
CA ASP A 81 1.61 -2.32 17.99
C ASP A 81 2.89 -2.92 17.38
N HIS A 82 2.93 -3.02 16.05
CA HIS A 82 4.10 -3.51 15.30
C HIS A 82 4.75 -2.42 14.43
N ARG A 83 4.30 -1.18 14.53
CA ARG A 83 4.84 -0.06 13.75
C ARG A 83 6.20 0.40 14.29
N LYS A 84 6.94 1.15 13.47
CA LYS A 84 8.29 1.68 13.77
C LYS A 84 9.34 0.60 13.95
N LYS A 85 9.15 -0.57 13.33
CA LYS A 85 10.09 -1.70 13.35
C LYS A 85 10.61 -2.05 11.97
N GLY A 86 10.36 -1.21 10.95
CA GLY A 86 10.78 -1.45 9.58
C GLY A 86 9.92 -2.43 8.80
N ILE A 87 8.75 -2.82 9.29
CA ILE A 87 7.88 -3.81 8.64
C ILE A 87 7.31 -3.26 7.33
N ALA A 88 6.80 -2.02 7.34
CA ALA A 88 6.29 -1.39 6.12
C ALA A 88 7.37 -1.28 5.05
N SER A 89 8.59 -0.91 5.43
CA SER A 89 9.74 -0.85 4.51
C SER A 89 10.05 -2.21 3.91
N ALA A 90 10.01 -3.27 4.71
CA ALA A 90 10.26 -4.64 4.25
C ALA A 90 9.19 -5.10 3.25
N ILE A 91 7.92 -4.82 3.55
CA ILE A 91 6.81 -5.15 2.66
C ILE A 91 6.95 -4.41 1.33
N LEU A 92 7.20 -3.11 1.38
CA LEU A 92 7.35 -2.30 0.18
C LEU A 92 8.52 -2.76 -0.69
N ALA A 93 9.67 -3.04 -0.08
CA ALA A 93 10.83 -3.56 -0.80
C ALA A 93 10.51 -4.88 -1.50
N ALA A 94 9.80 -5.78 -0.82
CA ALA A 94 9.41 -7.07 -1.39
C ALA A 94 8.42 -6.89 -2.55
N LEU A 95 7.49 -5.96 -2.45
CA LEU A 95 6.57 -5.63 -3.55
C LEU A 95 7.31 -5.04 -4.74
N GLU A 96 8.28 -4.16 -4.52
CA GLU A 96 9.09 -3.55 -5.58
C GLU A 96 9.93 -4.60 -6.32
N ILE A 97 10.55 -5.52 -5.58
CA ILE A 97 11.30 -6.62 -6.17
C ILE A 97 10.38 -7.47 -7.06
N TRP A 98 9.22 -7.82 -6.54
CA TRP A 98 8.26 -8.63 -7.28
C TRP A 98 7.75 -7.91 -8.54
N ALA A 99 7.42 -6.63 -8.42
CA ALA A 99 6.99 -5.84 -9.57
C ALA A 99 8.06 -5.79 -10.67
N LYS A 100 9.32 -5.62 -10.28
CA LYS A 100 10.45 -5.63 -11.23
C LYS A 100 10.62 -6.99 -11.88
N GLU A 101 10.47 -8.07 -11.12
CA GLU A 101 10.55 -9.44 -11.65
C GLU A 101 9.52 -9.71 -12.74
N VAL A 102 8.31 -9.16 -12.59
CA VAL A 102 7.23 -9.35 -13.57
C VAL A 102 7.24 -8.32 -14.70
N GLY A 103 8.23 -7.43 -14.73
CA GLY A 103 8.53 -6.59 -15.89
C GLY A 103 8.12 -5.12 -15.78
N TYR A 104 7.72 -4.65 -14.64
CA TYR A 104 7.36 -3.23 -14.46
C TYR A 104 8.59 -2.35 -14.24
N THR A 105 8.52 -1.11 -14.69
CA THR A 105 9.62 -0.13 -14.59
C THR A 105 9.38 0.88 -13.49
N TYR A 106 8.14 1.23 -13.24
CA TYR A 106 7.76 2.26 -12.27
C TYR A 106 6.74 1.75 -11.30
N THR A 107 6.72 2.36 -10.12
CA THR A 107 5.65 2.17 -9.15
C THR A 107 5.15 3.52 -8.64
N ILE A 108 3.84 3.65 -8.53
CA ILE A 108 3.17 4.83 -8.03
C ILE A 108 2.30 4.46 -6.82
N LEU A 109 1.96 5.45 -6.04
CA LEU A 109 1.04 5.28 -4.92
C LEU A 109 0.33 6.59 -4.61
N GLU A 110 -0.78 6.48 -3.91
CA GLU A 110 -1.48 7.61 -3.34
C GLU A 110 -1.62 7.38 -1.84
N THR A 111 -1.40 8.41 -1.05
CA THR A 111 -1.64 8.41 0.38
C THR A 111 -2.31 9.72 0.80
N GLY A 112 -2.82 9.80 2.01
CA GLY A 112 -3.50 10.99 2.50
C GLY A 112 -2.57 11.94 3.25
N LYS A 113 -2.85 13.24 3.17
CA LYS A 113 -2.14 14.24 3.97
C LYS A 113 -2.28 13.99 5.47
N ASN A 114 -3.34 13.30 5.88
CA ASN A 114 -3.59 12.94 7.27
C ASN A 114 -2.78 11.72 7.73
N GLN A 115 -1.85 11.24 6.88
CA GLN A 115 -0.93 10.14 7.17
C GLN A 115 0.52 10.61 7.01
N PRO A 116 1.00 11.56 7.82
CA PRO A 116 2.36 12.10 7.66
C PRO A 116 3.44 11.03 7.86
N GLU A 117 3.19 10.02 8.67
CA GLU A 117 4.11 8.89 8.85
C GLU A 117 4.31 8.09 7.56
N ALA A 118 3.25 7.92 6.76
CA ALA A 118 3.33 7.23 5.48
C ALA A 118 4.09 8.08 4.46
N ILE A 119 3.81 9.37 4.37
CA ILE A 119 4.51 10.28 3.46
C ILE A 119 6.01 10.27 3.75
N ASN A 120 6.40 10.38 5.02
CA ASN A 120 7.80 10.36 5.42
C ASN A 120 8.48 9.03 5.07
N LEU A 121 7.79 7.92 5.28
CA LEU A 121 8.29 6.59 4.93
C LEU A 121 8.61 6.49 3.44
N TYR A 122 7.65 6.86 2.60
CA TYR A 122 7.82 6.75 1.15
C TYR A 122 8.92 7.67 0.65
N GLN A 123 9.05 8.89 1.18
CA GLN A 123 10.16 9.78 0.82
C GLN A 123 11.52 9.19 1.18
N LYS A 124 11.64 8.57 2.35
CA LYS A 124 12.87 7.87 2.75
C LYS A 124 13.22 6.72 1.81
N LEU A 125 12.22 6.09 1.24
CA LEU A 125 12.40 4.95 0.33
C LEU A 125 12.49 5.38 -1.14
N ASN A 126 12.81 6.66 -1.37
CA ASN A 126 13.10 7.25 -2.69
C ASN A 126 11.87 7.47 -3.58
N TYR A 127 10.69 7.59 -3.00
CA TYR A 127 9.51 8.05 -3.72
C TYR A 127 9.53 9.58 -3.78
N SER A 128 9.21 10.13 -4.94
CA SER A 128 9.09 11.57 -5.15
C SER A 128 7.63 11.95 -5.34
N ILE A 129 7.24 13.10 -4.79
CA ILE A 129 5.89 13.62 -4.96
C ILE A 129 5.69 14.01 -6.42
N ILE A 130 4.57 13.60 -6.99
CA ILE A 130 4.14 13.92 -8.35
C ILE A 130 2.76 14.59 -8.30
N PRO A 131 2.33 15.24 -9.40
CA PRO A 131 0.93 15.71 -9.48
C PRO A 131 -0.05 14.57 -9.28
N ASN A 132 -1.18 14.85 -8.64
CA ASN A 132 -2.18 13.84 -8.39
C ASN A 132 -2.69 13.24 -9.70
N TYR A 133 -2.70 11.90 -9.77
CA TYR A 133 -3.20 11.19 -10.94
C TYR A 133 -4.66 10.78 -10.75
N PRO A 134 -5.39 10.44 -11.83
CA PRO A 134 -6.78 10.00 -11.70
C PRO A 134 -6.91 8.76 -10.80
N PRO A 135 -7.92 8.67 -9.94
CA PRO A 135 -9.05 9.59 -9.77
C PRO A 135 -8.84 10.69 -8.73
N TYR A 136 -7.60 10.93 -8.30
CA TYR A 136 -7.29 11.80 -7.15
C TYR A 136 -6.99 13.25 -7.53
N GLU A 137 -7.11 13.62 -8.79
CA GLU A 137 -6.67 14.90 -9.34
C GLU A 137 -7.23 16.13 -8.61
N LYS A 138 -8.48 16.03 -8.13
CA LYS A 138 -9.16 17.14 -7.46
C LYS A 138 -9.25 16.98 -5.94
N MET A 139 -8.53 16.00 -5.40
CA MET A 139 -8.59 15.69 -3.96
C MET A 139 -7.43 16.34 -3.24
N ASP A 140 -7.72 17.42 -2.50
CA ASP A 140 -6.71 18.17 -1.74
C ASP A 140 -6.03 17.30 -0.66
N ASN A 141 -6.73 16.28 -0.15
CA ASN A 141 -6.18 15.37 0.85
C ASN A 141 -5.22 14.32 0.27
N SER A 142 -5.16 14.18 -1.05
CA SER A 142 -4.33 13.16 -1.68
C SER A 142 -2.92 13.66 -1.97
N VAL A 143 -1.94 12.78 -1.71
CA VAL A 143 -0.53 12.97 -2.10
C VAL A 143 -0.15 11.77 -2.96
N CYS A 144 0.25 12.02 -4.19
CA CYS A 144 0.68 10.97 -5.12
C CYS A 144 2.20 10.99 -5.25
N MET A 145 2.78 9.80 -5.37
CA MET A 145 4.24 9.63 -5.39
C MET A 145 4.63 8.58 -6.41
N LYS A 146 5.88 8.65 -6.88
CA LYS A 146 6.42 7.74 -7.90
C LYS A 146 7.87 7.39 -7.61
N LYS A 147 8.23 6.17 -7.97
CA LYS A 147 9.61 5.66 -7.89
C LYS A 147 9.93 4.85 -9.14
N THR A 148 11.16 4.97 -9.64
CA THR A 148 11.70 4.08 -10.68
C THR A 148 12.27 2.83 -10.01
N LEU A 149 11.85 1.66 -10.50
CA LEU A 149 12.29 0.37 -9.96
C LEU A 149 13.68 -0.04 -10.41
#